data_032a706ef3bf00ab8b2ea3626ddf6539
#
_entry.id   032a706ef3bf00ab8b2ea3626ddf6539
#
_cell.length_a   1.000
_cell.length_b   1.000
_cell.length_c   1.000
_cell.angle_alpha   90.00
_cell.angle_beta   90.00
_cell.angle_gamma   90.00
#
_symmetry.space_group_name_H-M   'P 1'
#
loop_
_entity.id
_entity.type
_entity.pdbx_description
1 polymer ?
#
loop_
_entity_poly.entity_id
_entity_poly.type
_entity_poly.pdbx_seq_one_letter_code
_entity_poly.pdbx_strand_id
1 'polypeptide(L)'
;MNDASVIALKNYFETLTQESVANLGEYYSRDAYFKDPFNEVRSIEEIQRVFRHMFATLDAPAFVIQEFWLKDRSAVFLWEFRFFFRGKKPSPQQHFTGMSLLRFDDAGQVNHHRDYWDAAEEIYEKFPLIGSTLRWIKRQ
;
A
#
# COMPACT_ATOMS: atom_id res chain seq x y z
N MET A 1 16.89 14.93 2.73
CA MET A 1 16.43 13.58 3.13
C MET A 1 17.63 12.65 3.14
N ASN A 2 17.67 11.78 4.09
CA ASN A 2 18.72 10.78 4.19
C ASN A 2 18.11 9.36 4.31
N ASP A 3 18.97 8.36 4.31
CA ASP A 3 18.52 6.97 4.38
C ASP A 3 17.73 6.66 5.66
N ALA A 4 17.98 7.39 6.73
CA ALA A 4 17.30 7.15 8.01
C ALA A 4 15.79 7.36 7.92
N SER A 5 15.34 8.40 7.21
CA SER A 5 13.91 8.66 7.01
C SER A 5 13.24 7.54 6.23
N VAL A 6 13.92 7.04 5.21
CA VAL A 6 13.40 5.97 4.37
C VAL A 6 13.35 4.65 5.14
N ILE A 7 14.39 4.35 5.91
CA ILE A 7 14.44 3.13 6.72
C ILE A 7 13.37 3.16 7.81
N ALA A 8 13.14 4.32 8.43
CA ALA A 8 12.09 4.48 9.43
C ALA A 8 10.71 4.21 8.81
N LEU A 9 10.46 4.74 7.61
CA LEU A 9 9.21 4.52 6.90
C LEU A 9 9.04 3.06 6.51
N LYS A 10 10.11 2.43 6.01
CA LYS A 10 10.10 0.99 5.69
C LYS A 10 9.68 0.18 6.91
N ASN A 11 10.31 0.44 8.06
CA ASN A 11 10.01 -0.28 9.29
C ASN A 11 8.58 -0.02 9.75
N TYR A 12 8.08 1.19 9.58
CA TYR A 12 6.70 1.53 9.92
C TYR A 12 5.71 0.68 9.11
N PHE A 13 5.91 0.57 7.80
CA PHE A 13 5.03 -0.25 6.96
C PHE A 13 5.15 -1.74 7.28
N GLU A 14 6.36 -2.23 7.53
CA GLU A 14 6.55 -3.66 7.80
C GLU A 14 5.99 -4.07 9.17
N THR A 15 5.82 -3.13 10.07
CA THR A 15 5.26 -3.38 11.40
C THR A 15 3.90 -2.71 11.61
N LEU A 16 3.25 -2.30 10.53
CA LEU A 16 1.98 -1.59 10.58
C LEU A 16 0.90 -2.46 11.23
N THR A 17 0.16 -1.87 12.18
CA THR A 17 -0.98 -2.49 12.83
C THR A 17 -2.18 -1.55 12.73
N GLN A 18 -3.37 -2.05 13.04
CA GLN A 18 -4.56 -1.21 13.08
C GLN A 18 -4.36 -0.02 14.03
N GLU A 19 -3.70 -0.27 15.18
CA GLU A 19 -3.43 0.76 16.18
C GLU A 19 -2.38 1.75 15.69
N SER A 20 -1.31 1.29 15.06
CA SER A 20 -0.22 2.16 14.63
C SER A 20 -0.57 3.05 13.42
N VAL A 21 -1.69 2.79 12.76
CA VAL A 21 -2.21 3.71 11.72
C VAL A 21 -2.38 5.12 12.30
N ALA A 22 -2.72 5.25 13.58
CA ALA A 22 -2.84 6.54 14.26
C ALA A 22 -1.54 7.35 14.25
N ASN A 23 -0.39 6.69 14.08
CA ASN A 23 0.93 7.33 14.09
C ASN A 23 1.39 7.79 12.71
N LEU A 24 0.54 7.70 11.69
CA LEU A 24 0.91 8.06 10.31
C LEU A 24 1.46 9.48 10.21
N GLY A 25 0.98 10.40 11.04
CA GLY A 25 1.45 11.79 11.06
C GLY A 25 2.91 11.96 11.46
N GLU A 26 3.54 10.95 12.04
CA GLU A 26 4.98 10.99 12.32
C GLU A 26 5.81 10.84 11.04
N TYR A 27 5.22 10.28 9.98
CA TYR A 27 5.92 9.94 8.73
C TYR A 27 5.40 10.74 7.54
N TYR A 28 4.15 11.21 7.56
CA TYR A 28 3.49 11.89 6.45
C TYR A 28 3.17 13.33 6.80
N SER A 29 3.27 14.21 5.81
CA SER A 29 2.83 15.59 5.97
C SER A 29 1.29 15.64 6.07
N ARG A 30 0.79 16.70 6.67
CA ARG A 30 -0.64 16.84 6.98
C ARG A 30 -1.54 16.73 5.76
N ASP A 31 -1.11 17.29 4.64
CA ASP A 31 -1.85 17.32 3.38
C ASP A 31 -1.25 16.39 2.32
N ALA A 32 -0.61 15.31 2.76
CA ALA A 32 0.03 14.35 1.86
C ALA A 32 -0.97 13.78 0.85
N TYR A 33 -0.49 13.63 -0.37
CA TYR A 33 -1.24 13.00 -1.46
C TYR A 33 -1.01 11.49 -1.43
N PHE A 34 -2.10 10.72 -1.59
CA PHE A 34 -2.04 9.28 -1.70
C PHE A 34 -2.93 8.81 -2.85
N LYS A 35 -2.41 7.89 -3.65
CA LYS A 35 -3.19 7.25 -4.71
C LYS A 35 -2.83 5.77 -4.81
N ASP A 36 -3.86 4.92 -4.95
CA ASP A 36 -3.73 3.53 -5.35
C ASP A 36 -4.78 3.24 -6.44
N PRO A 37 -4.93 1.99 -6.93
CA PRO A 37 -5.93 1.70 -7.97
C PRO A 37 -7.38 2.03 -7.60
N PHE A 38 -7.70 2.18 -6.32
CA PHE A 38 -9.07 2.40 -5.84
C PHE A 38 -9.30 3.73 -5.15
N ASN A 39 -8.23 4.41 -4.72
CA ASN A 39 -8.32 5.59 -3.88
C ASN A 39 -7.45 6.73 -4.40
N GLU A 40 -7.93 7.96 -4.21
CA GLU A 40 -7.12 9.17 -4.41
C GLU A 40 -7.53 10.18 -3.36
N VAL A 41 -6.64 10.50 -2.44
CA VAL A 41 -6.93 11.35 -1.27
C VAL A 41 -5.78 12.31 -0.98
N ARG A 42 -6.01 13.34 -0.14
CA ARG A 42 -5.05 14.42 0.09
C ARG A 42 -4.95 14.88 1.55
N SER A 43 -5.12 13.99 2.50
CA SER A 43 -4.91 14.35 3.91
C SER A 43 -4.53 13.11 4.71
N ILE A 44 -3.85 13.33 5.85
CA ILE A 44 -3.50 12.24 6.76
C ILE A 44 -4.75 11.47 7.17
N GLU A 45 -5.83 12.18 7.51
CA GLU A 45 -7.06 11.56 7.97
C GLU A 45 -7.66 10.64 6.93
N GLU A 46 -7.63 11.05 5.66
CA GLU A 46 -8.15 10.23 4.56
C GLU A 46 -7.25 9.04 4.29
N ILE A 47 -5.93 9.21 4.36
CA ILE A 47 -4.97 8.10 4.19
C ILE A 47 -5.16 7.08 5.32
N GLN A 48 -5.30 7.55 6.55
CA GLN A 48 -5.58 6.67 7.70
C GLN A 48 -6.86 5.88 7.49
N ARG A 49 -7.88 6.50 6.90
CA ARG A 49 -9.14 5.82 6.59
C ARG A 49 -8.93 4.69 5.59
N VAL A 50 -8.09 4.91 4.56
CA VAL A 50 -7.75 3.86 3.58
C VAL A 50 -7.09 2.67 4.30
N PHE A 51 -6.10 2.90 5.15
CA PHE A 51 -5.43 1.82 5.87
C PHE A 51 -6.34 1.14 6.90
N ARG A 52 -7.18 1.89 7.61
CA ARG A 52 -8.15 1.30 8.54
C ARG A 52 -9.16 0.41 7.82
N HIS A 53 -9.58 0.81 6.63
CA HIS A 53 -10.47 -0.01 5.80
C HIS A 53 -9.80 -1.33 5.42
N MET A 54 -8.53 -1.29 5.08
CA MET A 54 -7.74 -2.49 4.79
C MET A 54 -7.75 -3.46 5.97
N PHE A 55 -7.48 -2.97 7.18
CA PHE A 55 -7.51 -3.81 8.38
C PHE A 55 -8.92 -4.30 8.73
N ALA A 56 -9.96 -3.54 8.38
CA ALA A 56 -11.34 -3.92 8.64
C ALA A 56 -11.84 -5.00 7.68
N THR A 57 -11.29 -5.06 6.46
CA THR A 57 -11.80 -5.94 5.41
C THR A 57 -10.95 -7.18 5.15
N LEU A 58 -9.68 -7.17 5.56
CA LEU A 58 -8.74 -8.28 5.34
C LEU A 58 -8.22 -8.80 6.68
N ASP A 59 -7.90 -10.09 6.72
CA ASP A 59 -7.27 -10.71 7.88
C ASP A 59 -5.76 -10.72 7.72
N ALA A 60 -5.05 -10.32 8.78
CA ALA A 60 -3.60 -10.34 8.89
C ALA A 60 -2.88 -9.67 7.69
N PRO A 61 -3.32 -8.46 7.26
CA PRO A 61 -2.61 -7.78 6.17
C PRO A 61 -1.21 -7.38 6.61
N ALA A 62 -0.22 -7.62 5.76
CA ALA A 62 1.18 -7.33 6.07
C ALA A 62 1.94 -6.94 4.80
N PHE A 63 2.85 -5.98 4.94
CA PHE A 63 3.74 -5.55 3.86
C PHE A 63 5.15 -6.07 4.13
N VAL A 64 5.79 -6.58 3.08
CA VAL A 64 7.19 -6.96 3.11
C VAL A 64 7.90 -6.12 2.04
N ILE A 65 8.78 -5.24 2.46
CA ILE A 65 9.55 -4.39 1.54
C ILE A 65 10.77 -5.18 1.09
N GLN A 66 10.73 -5.65 -0.15
CA GLN A 66 11.75 -6.53 -0.70
C GLN A 66 13.01 -5.75 -1.09
N GLU A 67 12.81 -4.53 -1.60
CA GLU A 67 13.90 -3.70 -2.09
C GLU A 67 13.44 -2.25 -2.14
N PHE A 68 14.38 -1.29 -2.06
CA PHE A 68 14.06 0.10 -2.27
C PHE A 68 15.19 0.85 -2.96
N TRP A 69 14.85 1.92 -3.64
CA TRP A 69 15.77 2.80 -4.37
C TRP A 69 15.53 4.23 -3.96
N LEU A 70 16.61 5.00 -3.89
CA LEU A 70 16.58 6.41 -3.55
C LEU A 70 17.09 7.23 -4.73
N LYS A 71 16.42 8.35 -4.99
CA LYS A 71 16.91 9.36 -5.92
C LYS A 71 16.41 10.72 -5.45
N ASP A 72 17.35 11.61 -5.11
CA ASP A 72 17.03 12.93 -4.59
C ASP A 72 16.12 12.83 -3.38
N ARG A 73 14.94 13.43 -3.41
CA ARG A 73 13.95 13.35 -2.33
C ARG A 73 12.84 12.34 -2.63
N SER A 74 13.14 11.35 -3.43
CA SER A 74 12.18 10.32 -3.79
C SER A 74 12.72 8.95 -3.44
N ALA A 75 11.80 8.04 -3.16
CA ALA A 75 12.11 6.63 -2.95
C ALA A 75 11.09 5.78 -3.71
N VAL A 76 11.52 4.60 -4.14
CA VAL A 76 10.61 3.58 -4.67
C VAL A 76 10.77 2.35 -3.79
N PHE A 77 9.65 1.84 -3.28
CA PHE A 77 9.61 0.60 -2.53
C PHE A 77 9.02 -0.48 -3.42
N LEU A 78 9.74 -1.59 -3.56
CA LEU A 78 9.20 -2.82 -4.14
C LEU A 78 8.72 -3.67 -2.98
N TRP A 79 7.42 -4.00 -2.94
CA TRP A 79 6.84 -4.71 -1.81
C TRP A 79 6.00 -5.88 -2.24
N GLU A 80 5.85 -6.84 -1.32
CA GLU A 80 4.87 -7.91 -1.37
C GLU A 80 3.83 -7.65 -0.30
N PHE A 81 2.56 -7.70 -0.67
CA PHE A 81 1.44 -7.58 0.26
C PHE A 81 0.85 -8.96 0.48
N ARG A 82 0.74 -9.36 1.73
CA ARG A 82 0.21 -10.66 2.15
C ARG A 82 -1.03 -10.45 3.00
N PHE A 83 -2.04 -11.28 2.78
CA PHE A 83 -3.30 -11.18 3.51
C PHE A 83 -4.10 -12.46 3.38
N PHE A 84 -5.18 -12.57 4.16
CA PHE A 84 -6.19 -13.61 4.02
C PHE A 84 -7.53 -12.94 3.77
N PHE A 85 -8.37 -13.54 2.92
CA PHE A 85 -9.74 -13.07 2.78
C PHE A 85 -10.50 -13.42 4.04
N ARG A 86 -11.35 -12.51 4.50
CA ARG A 86 -12.28 -12.78 5.60
C ARG A 86 -13.36 -13.70 5.11
N GLY A 87 -13.80 -14.60 5.99
CA GLY A 87 -14.88 -15.51 5.69
C GLY A 87 -14.63 -16.88 6.26
N LYS A 88 -15.14 -17.89 5.56
CA LYS A 88 -15.00 -19.29 6.00
C LYS A 88 -13.53 -19.71 6.02
N LYS A 89 -13.12 -20.27 7.15
CA LYS A 89 -11.76 -20.82 7.32
C LYS A 89 -11.77 -22.32 7.16
N PRO A 90 -10.64 -22.92 6.73
CA PRO A 90 -9.39 -22.27 6.39
C PRO A 90 -9.42 -21.65 4.99
N SER A 91 -8.70 -20.54 4.80
CA SER A 91 -8.48 -19.94 3.48
C SER A 91 -6.98 -19.77 3.24
N PRO A 92 -6.52 -19.92 1.99
CA PRO A 92 -5.09 -19.78 1.71
C PRO A 92 -4.65 -18.32 1.83
N GLN A 93 -3.39 -18.12 2.19
CA GLN A 93 -2.81 -16.79 2.19
C GLN A 93 -2.73 -16.27 0.76
N GLN A 94 -3.17 -15.03 0.58
CA GLN A 94 -3.06 -14.32 -0.68
C GLN A 94 -1.84 -13.41 -0.64
N HIS A 95 -1.25 -13.17 -1.79
CA HIS A 95 -0.14 -12.21 -1.90
C HIS A 95 -0.09 -11.62 -3.30
N PHE A 96 0.40 -10.39 -3.38
CA PHE A 96 0.74 -9.78 -4.67
C PHE A 96 1.84 -8.76 -4.48
N THR A 97 2.51 -8.41 -5.58
CA THR A 97 3.63 -7.50 -5.61
C THR A 97 3.20 -6.15 -6.18
N GLY A 98 3.76 -5.09 -5.64
CA GLY A 98 3.55 -3.75 -6.14
C GLY A 98 4.74 -2.86 -5.84
N MET A 99 4.63 -1.61 -6.28
CA MET A 99 5.63 -0.58 -6.02
C MET A 99 4.96 0.67 -5.53
N SER A 100 5.64 1.38 -4.63
CA SER A 100 5.21 2.71 -4.18
C SER A 100 6.24 3.74 -4.58
N LEU A 101 5.77 4.83 -5.19
CA LEU A 101 6.59 6.03 -5.39
C LEU A 101 6.31 6.96 -4.23
N LEU A 102 7.37 7.33 -3.52
CA LEU A 102 7.31 8.19 -2.34
C LEU A 102 8.13 9.43 -2.59
N ARG A 103 7.57 10.60 -2.29
CA ARG A 103 8.31 11.87 -2.31
C ARG A 103 8.25 12.48 -0.94
N PHE A 104 9.36 13.09 -0.53
CA PHE A 104 9.53 13.64 0.80
C PHE A 104 9.68 15.16 0.73
N ASP A 105 9.15 15.85 1.73
CA ASP A 105 9.32 17.29 1.86
C ASP A 105 10.64 17.62 2.58
N ASP A 106 10.88 18.92 2.82
CA ASP A 106 12.11 19.39 3.45
C ASP A 106 12.27 18.88 4.89
N ALA A 107 11.17 18.53 5.55
CA ALA A 107 11.19 18.00 6.91
C ALA A 107 11.39 16.47 6.95
N GLY A 108 11.51 15.82 5.79
CA GLY A 108 11.67 14.37 5.71
C GLY A 108 10.36 13.61 5.84
N GLN A 109 9.22 14.29 5.70
CA GLN A 109 7.92 13.64 5.74
C GLN A 109 7.42 13.36 4.33
N VAL A 110 6.68 12.27 4.16
CA VAL A 110 6.08 11.92 2.87
C VAL A 110 4.98 12.92 2.54
N ASN A 111 5.08 13.57 1.39
CA ASN A 111 4.03 14.43 0.87
C ASN A 111 3.35 13.87 -0.37
N HIS A 112 3.90 12.79 -0.94
CA HIS A 112 3.35 12.11 -2.11
C HIS A 112 3.61 10.61 -1.98
N HIS A 113 2.55 9.81 -2.07
CA HIS A 113 2.61 8.35 -2.03
C HIS A 113 1.68 7.80 -3.10
N ARG A 114 2.24 7.12 -4.09
CA ARG A 114 1.42 6.47 -5.11
C ARG A 114 1.80 5.01 -5.24
N ASP A 115 0.81 4.14 -5.10
CA ASP A 115 0.96 2.69 -5.26
C ASP A 115 0.66 2.29 -6.70
N TYR A 116 1.53 1.47 -7.26
CA TYR A 116 1.39 0.91 -8.61
C TYR A 116 1.32 -0.61 -8.51
N TRP A 117 0.19 -1.16 -8.79
CA TRP A 117 0.00 -2.61 -8.92
C TRP A 117 -1.18 -2.89 -9.82
N ASP A 118 -1.19 -4.09 -10.43
CA ASP A 118 -2.22 -4.45 -11.40
C ASP A 118 -3.43 -5.03 -10.66
N ALA A 119 -4.42 -4.19 -10.39
CA ALA A 119 -5.63 -4.60 -9.68
C ALA A 119 -6.43 -5.64 -10.48
N ALA A 120 -6.42 -5.55 -11.80
CA ALA A 120 -7.13 -6.51 -12.63
C ALA A 120 -6.51 -7.91 -12.51
N GLU A 121 -5.17 -7.99 -12.57
CA GLU A 121 -4.46 -9.26 -12.44
C GLU A 121 -4.51 -9.80 -11.00
N GLU A 122 -4.26 -8.93 -10.01
CA GLU A 122 -4.00 -9.38 -8.65
C GLU A 122 -5.28 -9.58 -7.83
N ILE A 123 -6.34 -8.83 -8.12
CA ILE A 123 -7.59 -8.88 -7.33
C ILE A 123 -8.75 -9.41 -8.17
N TYR A 124 -9.07 -8.74 -9.26
CA TYR A 124 -10.31 -9.03 -9.99
C TYR A 124 -10.28 -10.37 -10.70
N GLU A 125 -9.14 -10.81 -11.20
CA GLU A 125 -9.01 -12.11 -11.85
C GLU A 125 -9.15 -13.29 -10.87
N LYS A 126 -9.06 -13.02 -9.56
CA LYS A 126 -9.24 -14.06 -8.53
C LYS A 126 -10.71 -14.34 -8.23
N PHE A 127 -11.62 -13.49 -8.70
CA PHE A 127 -13.07 -13.68 -8.57
C PHE A 127 -13.58 -14.29 -9.88
N PRO A 128 -14.22 -15.49 -9.84
CA PRO A 128 -14.53 -16.25 -11.06
C PRO A 128 -15.26 -15.46 -12.17
N LEU A 129 -16.33 -14.75 -11.81
CA LEU A 129 -17.13 -14.02 -12.81
C LEU A 129 -16.41 -12.77 -13.33
N ILE A 130 -15.89 -11.95 -12.40
CA ILE A 130 -15.21 -10.71 -12.74
C ILE A 130 -13.89 -11.02 -13.42
N GLY A 131 -13.13 -12.00 -12.90
CA GLY A 131 -11.85 -12.40 -13.45
C GLY A 131 -11.93 -12.86 -14.88
N SER A 132 -12.95 -13.66 -15.23
CA SER A 132 -13.14 -14.14 -16.59
C SER A 132 -13.39 -12.99 -17.56
N THR A 133 -14.22 -12.02 -17.20
CA THR A 133 -14.51 -10.84 -18.02
C THR A 133 -13.26 -10.00 -18.23
N LEU A 134 -12.49 -9.76 -17.19
CA LEU A 134 -11.26 -8.97 -17.28
C LEU A 134 -10.21 -9.66 -18.12
N ARG A 135 -10.04 -10.97 -18.00
CA ARG A 135 -9.11 -11.73 -18.82
C ARG A 135 -9.51 -11.67 -20.31
N TRP A 136 -10.79 -11.74 -20.59
CA TRP A 136 -11.29 -11.61 -21.95
C TRP A 136 -10.98 -10.23 -22.54
N ILE A 137 -11.22 -9.17 -21.79
CA ILE A 137 -10.93 -7.78 -22.22
C ILE A 137 -9.42 -7.61 -22.48
N LYS A 138 -8.58 -8.14 -21.61
CA LYS A 138 -7.12 -8.03 -21.74
C LYS A 138 -6.59 -8.72 -22.99
N ARG A 139 -7.31 -9.70 -23.52
CA ARG A 139 -6.91 -10.42 -24.73
C ARG A 139 -7.36 -9.73 -26.03
N GLN A 140 -8.19 -8.69 -25.96
CA GLN A 140 -8.60 -7.90 -27.13
C GLN A 140 -7.50 -6.90 -27.51
#